data_524e281fe01846c8797d4ae2a8928457
#
_entry.id   524e281fe01846c8797d4ae2a8928457
#
_cell.length_a   1.000
_cell.length_b   1.000
_cell.length_c   1.000
_cell.angle_alpha   90.00
_cell.angle_beta   90.00
_cell.angle_gamma   90.00
#
_symmetry.space_group_name_H-M   'P 1'
#
loop_
_entity.id
_entity.type
_entity.pdbx_description
1 polymer ?
#
loop_
_entity_poly.entity_id
_entity_poly.type
_entity_poly.pdbx_seq_one_letter_code
_entity_poly.pdbx_strand_id
1 'polypeptide(L)'
;MLISGLSGSGKSVVLKALEDYGYFAVDNLPAMLLPQLVEYLRDAGHRRVAVAVDVRSGASIAALPERIVDTRKLVDDLRLIFLNARDDTLIARFSETRRRHPLASDEVSLAEASQLDMAMIATLPSDMAPNTLRAWVKDFVDVDPTAGLTLMFQSFGFKLGIPLDADLVFDVRCLPNPHYDPTLRPLTGCDAPVAEFLSQIPDVGRMAEDIRRFVADWLPSFVRDNRSYLTVAIGCTGGQHRSVYLAERLAREFRGQVRVLVRHRSIEQRKGGA
;
A
#
# COMPACT_ATOMS: atom_id res chain seq x y z
N MET A 1 -14.41 -7.15 -0.69
CA MET A 1 -13.38 -6.15 -1.11
C MET A 1 -14.06 -4.98 -1.80
N LEU A 2 -13.80 -3.77 -1.37
CA LEU A 2 -14.26 -2.55 -2.02
C LEU A 2 -13.07 -1.82 -2.60
N ILE A 3 -13.14 -1.41 -3.86
CA ILE A 3 -12.09 -0.67 -4.55
C ILE A 3 -12.62 0.71 -4.88
N SER A 4 -11.93 1.75 -4.43
CA SER A 4 -12.25 3.14 -4.74
C SER A 4 -11.00 3.91 -5.18
N GLY A 5 -11.16 5.13 -5.62
CA GLY A 5 -10.04 5.97 -6.04
C GLY A 5 -10.30 6.69 -7.35
N LEU A 6 -9.40 7.59 -7.70
CA LEU A 6 -9.52 8.47 -8.86
C LEU A 6 -9.62 7.68 -10.18
N SER A 7 -10.23 8.28 -11.20
CA SER A 7 -10.26 7.70 -12.54
C SER A 7 -8.81 7.58 -13.07
N GLY A 8 -8.45 6.44 -13.64
CA GLY A 8 -7.07 6.18 -14.10
C GLY A 8 -6.10 5.72 -13.00
N SER A 9 -6.52 5.62 -11.72
CA SER A 9 -5.66 5.18 -10.61
C SER A 9 -5.29 3.70 -10.61
N GLY A 10 -5.86 2.88 -11.51
CA GLY A 10 -5.57 1.45 -11.60
C GLY A 10 -6.65 0.54 -11.02
N LYS A 11 -7.85 1.03 -10.74
CA LYS A 11 -8.98 0.21 -10.22
C LYS A 11 -9.21 -1.06 -11.02
N SER A 12 -9.24 -0.97 -12.35
CA SER A 12 -9.46 -2.14 -13.22
C SER A 12 -8.31 -3.16 -13.16
N VAL A 13 -7.07 -2.73 -12.84
CA VAL A 13 -5.94 -3.65 -12.64
C VAL A 13 -6.12 -4.43 -11.35
N VAL A 14 -6.52 -3.75 -10.27
CA VAL A 14 -6.82 -4.37 -8.97
C VAL A 14 -8.00 -5.33 -9.10
N LEU A 15 -9.07 -4.89 -9.76
CA LEU A 15 -10.28 -5.70 -9.94
C LEU A 15 -9.99 -7.00 -10.70
N LYS A 16 -9.22 -6.92 -11.81
CA LYS A 16 -8.78 -8.10 -12.55
C LYS A 16 -7.90 -9.03 -11.71
N ALA A 17 -6.99 -8.48 -10.92
CA ALA A 17 -6.17 -9.31 -10.03
C ALA A 17 -7.03 -10.04 -9.01
N LEU A 18 -8.04 -9.37 -8.42
CA LEU A 18 -8.98 -10.02 -7.50
C LEU A 18 -9.84 -11.09 -8.17
N GLU A 19 -10.25 -10.87 -9.42
CA GLU A 19 -10.96 -11.88 -10.24
C GLU A 19 -10.09 -13.13 -10.43
N ASP A 20 -8.78 -12.96 -10.75
CA ASP A 20 -7.82 -14.05 -10.85
C ASP A 20 -7.65 -14.83 -9.53
N TYR A 21 -7.94 -14.20 -8.37
CA TYR A 21 -7.97 -14.83 -7.04
C TYR A 21 -9.34 -15.37 -6.62
N GLY A 22 -10.27 -15.49 -7.56
CA GLY A 22 -11.58 -16.12 -7.34
C GLY A 22 -12.62 -15.22 -6.68
N TYR A 23 -12.43 -13.88 -6.75
CA TYR A 23 -13.48 -12.94 -6.37
C TYR A 23 -14.49 -12.76 -7.52
N PHE A 24 -15.77 -12.67 -7.18
CA PHE A 24 -16.78 -12.17 -8.11
C PHE A 24 -16.60 -10.66 -8.28
N ALA A 25 -16.17 -10.24 -9.46
CA ALA A 25 -15.76 -8.86 -9.71
C ALA A 25 -16.90 -8.03 -10.34
N VAL A 26 -17.15 -6.85 -9.78
CA VAL A 26 -18.10 -5.88 -10.32
C VAL A 26 -17.39 -4.55 -10.51
N ASP A 27 -17.40 -4.02 -11.73
CA ASP A 27 -16.76 -2.74 -12.05
C ASP A 27 -17.79 -1.61 -12.15
N ASN A 28 -17.33 -0.40 -11.81
CA ASN A 28 -18.05 0.85 -12.07
C ASN A 28 -19.44 0.94 -11.42
N LEU A 29 -19.59 0.38 -10.21
CA LEU A 29 -20.85 0.44 -9.47
C LEU A 29 -21.10 1.84 -8.90
N PRO A 30 -22.31 2.42 -9.08
CA PRO A 30 -22.71 3.60 -8.31
C PRO A 30 -22.75 3.29 -6.81
N ALA A 31 -22.16 4.17 -5.98
CA ALA A 31 -22.05 3.94 -4.53
C ALA A 31 -23.41 3.64 -3.86
N MET A 32 -24.48 4.27 -4.34
CA MET A 32 -25.85 4.06 -3.81
C MET A 32 -26.36 2.63 -3.93
N LEU A 33 -25.86 1.86 -4.88
CA LEU A 33 -26.28 0.46 -5.13
C LEU A 33 -25.41 -0.56 -4.38
N LEU A 34 -24.39 -0.12 -3.65
CA LEU A 34 -23.44 -1.03 -3.02
C LEU A 34 -24.08 -1.99 -2.01
N PRO A 35 -24.95 -1.56 -1.06
CA PRO A 35 -25.57 -2.47 -0.12
C PRO A 35 -26.48 -3.50 -0.82
N GLN A 36 -27.31 -3.05 -1.76
CA GLN A 36 -28.24 -3.93 -2.50
C GLN A 36 -27.50 -4.98 -3.34
N LEU A 37 -26.41 -4.59 -4.00
CA LEU A 37 -25.59 -5.55 -4.76
C LEU A 37 -24.96 -6.59 -3.84
N VAL A 38 -24.41 -6.16 -2.70
CA VAL A 38 -23.76 -7.08 -1.76
C VAL A 38 -24.76 -8.07 -1.16
N GLU A 39 -25.97 -7.60 -0.80
CA GLU A 39 -27.05 -8.45 -0.34
C GLU A 39 -27.46 -9.48 -1.39
N TYR A 40 -27.69 -9.03 -2.62
CA TYR A 40 -28.04 -9.90 -3.74
C TYR A 40 -26.98 -10.97 -4.00
N LEU A 41 -25.70 -10.59 -4.04
CA LEU A 41 -24.61 -11.53 -4.31
C LEU A 41 -24.38 -12.51 -3.15
N ARG A 42 -24.55 -12.07 -1.91
CA ARG A 42 -24.53 -12.95 -0.75
C ARG A 42 -25.64 -14.02 -0.84
N ASP A 43 -26.86 -13.61 -1.16
CA ASP A 43 -28.00 -14.50 -1.28
C ASP A 43 -27.84 -15.44 -2.48
N ALA A 44 -27.16 -15.02 -3.54
CA ALA A 44 -26.71 -15.85 -4.65
C ALA A 44 -25.56 -16.82 -4.33
N GLY A 45 -25.02 -16.80 -3.09
CA GLY A 45 -23.98 -17.71 -2.62
C GLY A 45 -22.55 -17.26 -2.88
N HIS A 46 -22.33 -16.02 -3.36
CA HIS A 46 -20.99 -15.49 -3.56
C HIS A 46 -20.35 -15.06 -2.23
N ARG A 47 -19.30 -15.76 -1.79
CA ARG A 47 -18.60 -15.47 -0.54
C ARG A 47 -17.44 -14.47 -0.70
N ARG A 48 -16.86 -14.36 -1.90
CA ARG A 48 -15.76 -13.46 -2.22
C ARG A 48 -16.22 -12.51 -3.31
N VAL A 49 -16.44 -11.26 -2.95
CA VAL A 49 -16.94 -10.23 -3.86
C VAL A 49 -15.95 -9.05 -3.87
N ALA A 50 -15.63 -8.55 -5.06
CA ALA A 50 -14.81 -7.36 -5.29
C ALA A 50 -15.61 -6.34 -6.09
N VAL A 51 -15.80 -5.15 -5.54
CA VAL A 51 -16.59 -4.09 -6.16
C VAL A 51 -15.75 -2.85 -6.36
N ALA A 52 -15.61 -2.40 -7.60
CA ALA A 52 -15.04 -1.09 -7.90
C ALA A 52 -16.17 -0.06 -8.01
N VAL A 53 -16.11 0.97 -7.14
CA VAL A 53 -17.12 2.01 -7.09
C VAL A 53 -16.78 3.13 -8.06
N ASP A 54 -17.81 3.59 -8.80
CA ASP A 54 -17.71 4.75 -9.67
C ASP A 54 -17.79 6.05 -8.87
N VAL A 55 -16.71 6.80 -8.92
CA VAL A 55 -16.57 8.10 -8.23
C VAL A 55 -16.71 9.30 -9.18
N ARG A 56 -17.25 9.10 -10.38
CA ARG A 56 -17.34 10.17 -11.38
C ARG A 56 -18.41 11.22 -11.08
N SER A 57 -19.35 10.94 -10.21
CA SER A 57 -20.33 11.92 -9.74
C SER A 57 -20.03 12.33 -8.31
N GLY A 58 -19.96 13.64 -8.02
CA GLY A 58 -19.73 14.14 -6.67
C GLY A 58 -20.76 13.63 -5.66
N ALA A 59 -22.01 13.39 -6.09
CA ALA A 59 -23.06 12.79 -5.28
C ALA A 59 -22.72 11.32 -4.87
N SER A 60 -22.08 10.54 -5.74
CA SER A 60 -21.63 9.17 -5.42
C SER A 60 -20.53 9.15 -4.38
N ILE A 61 -19.62 10.13 -4.43
CA ILE A 61 -18.51 10.24 -3.48
C ILE A 61 -19.02 10.61 -2.10
N ALA A 62 -19.86 11.63 -2.00
CA ALA A 62 -20.43 12.08 -0.72
C ALA A 62 -21.26 11.00 -0.01
N ALA A 63 -21.91 10.12 -0.76
CA ALA A 63 -22.71 9.01 -0.21
C ALA A 63 -21.87 7.77 0.17
N LEU A 64 -20.63 7.66 -0.33
CA LEU A 64 -19.84 6.44 -0.17
C LEU A 64 -19.58 6.04 1.30
N PRO A 65 -19.22 6.97 2.21
CA PRO A 65 -18.99 6.63 3.62
C PRO A 65 -20.22 5.97 4.27
N GLU A 66 -21.39 6.55 4.09
CA GLU A 66 -22.64 6.02 4.63
C GLU A 66 -22.95 4.62 4.05
N ARG A 67 -22.78 4.43 2.74
CA ARG A 67 -23.01 3.14 2.07
C ARG A 67 -22.03 2.06 2.50
N ILE A 68 -20.80 2.44 2.83
CA ILE A 68 -19.80 1.53 3.42
C ILE A 68 -20.28 1.04 4.80
N VAL A 69 -20.73 1.96 5.66
CA VAL A 69 -21.25 1.61 7.00
C VAL A 69 -22.44 0.65 6.87
N ASP A 70 -23.37 0.90 5.95
CA ASP A 70 -24.50 0.02 5.72
C ASP A 70 -24.05 -1.36 5.19
N THR A 71 -23.12 -1.38 4.25
CA THR A 71 -22.58 -2.62 3.69
C THR A 71 -21.85 -3.45 4.74
N ARG A 72 -21.15 -2.79 5.68
CA ARG A 72 -20.43 -3.48 6.77
C ARG A 72 -21.36 -4.30 7.66
N LYS A 73 -22.62 -3.89 7.82
CA LYS A 73 -23.61 -4.62 8.61
C LYS A 73 -24.07 -5.92 7.91
N LEU A 74 -23.80 -6.05 6.61
CA LEU A 74 -24.23 -7.16 5.77
C LEU A 74 -23.16 -8.25 5.57
N VAL A 75 -21.90 -7.96 5.91
CA VAL A 75 -20.74 -8.82 5.66
C VAL A 75 -19.83 -8.94 6.87
N ASP A 76 -19.17 -10.09 7.04
CA ASP A 76 -18.27 -10.36 8.16
C ASP A 76 -16.91 -9.64 7.98
N ASP A 77 -16.44 -9.48 6.73
CA ASP A 77 -15.15 -8.85 6.40
C ASP A 77 -15.33 -7.89 5.22
N LEU A 78 -15.17 -6.59 5.48
CA LEU A 78 -15.16 -5.55 4.46
C LEU A 78 -13.80 -4.84 4.47
N ARG A 79 -13.07 -4.97 3.36
CA ARG A 79 -11.78 -4.33 3.16
C ARG A 79 -11.88 -3.29 2.06
N LEU A 80 -11.32 -2.10 2.28
CA LEU A 80 -11.27 -1.01 1.32
C LEU A 80 -9.84 -0.86 0.76
N ILE A 81 -9.72 -0.86 -0.56
CA ILE A 81 -8.52 -0.44 -1.29
C ILE A 81 -8.81 0.92 -1.89
N PHE A 82 -8.13 1.95 -1.40
CA PHE A 82 -8.23 3.29 -1.96
C PHE A 82 -7.00 3.58 -2.83
N LEU A 83 -7.23 3.77 -4.13
CA LEU A 83 -6.18 4.06 -5.11
C LEU A 83 -6.08 5.56 -5.31
N ASN A 84 -5.00 6.15 -4.80
CA ASN A 84 -4.69 7.55 -5.03
C ASN A 84 -3.74 7.69 -6.22
N ALA A 85 -3.90 8.72 -7.03
CA ALA A 85 -3.04 9.00 -8.16
C ALA A 85 -2.59 10.47 -8.14
N ARG A 86 -1.28 10.70 -8.35
CA ARG A 86 -0.75 12.06 -8.53
C ARG A 86 -1.23 12.62 -9.87
N ASP A 87 -1.45 13.91 -9.93
CA ASP A 87 -1.97 14.59 -11.13
C ASP A 87 -1.10 14.37 -12.36
N ASP A 88 0.24 14.41 -12.20
CA ASP A 88 1.20 14.15 -13.28
C ASP A 88 1.07 12.71 -13.83
N THR A 89 0.86 11.73 -12.97
CA THR A 89 0.65 10.32 -13.35
C THR A 89 -0.70 10.12 -14.03
N LEU A 90 -1.74 10.80 -13.56
CA LEU A 90 -3.07 10.75 -14.18
C LEU A 90 -3.04 11.37 -15.58
N ILE A 91 -2.43 12.54 -15.73
CA ILE A 91 -2.28 13.22 -17.02
C ILE A 91 -1.54 12.33 -18.02
N ALA A 92 -0.42 11.71 -17.62
CA ALA A 92 0.32 10.80 -18.47
C ALA A 92 -0.54 9.60 -18.93
N ARG A 93 -1.25 8.93 -18.02
CA ARG A 93 -2.12 7.78 -18.34
C ARG A 93 -3.32 8.15 -19.19
N PHE A 94 -3.90 9.34 -18.99
CA PHE A 94 -4.99 9.82 -19.84
C PHE A 94 -4.51 10.17 -21.26
N SER A 95 -3.31 10.74 -21.39
CA SER A 95 -2.73 11.01 -22.71
C SER A 95 -2.44 9.73 -23.48
N GLU A 96 -1.96 8.67 -22.82
CA GLU A 96 -1.73 7.35 -23.43
C GLU A 96 -3.03 6.69 -23.89
N THR A 97 -4.10 6.78 -23.09
CA THR A 97 -5.39 6.13 -23.39
C THR A 97 -6.31 6.95 -24.29
N ARG A 98 -5.96 8.19 -24.63
CA ARG A 98 -6.77 9.15 -25.43
C ARG A 98 -8.20 9.35 -24.91
N ARG A 99 -8.45 9.17 -23.62
CA ARG A 99 -9.74 9.40 -22.97
C ARG A 99 -9.82 10.80 -22.38
N ARG A 100 -10.96 11.48 -22.51
CA ARG A 100 -11.20 12.76 -21.82
C ARG A 100 -11.27 12.53 -20.31
N HIS A 101 -10.61 13.40 -19.56
CA HIS A 101 -10.69 13.39 -18.10
C HIS A 101 -12.10 13.77 -17.64
N PRO A 102 -12.80 12.94 -16.88
CA PRO A 102 -14.17 13.24 -16.46
C PRO A 102 -14.24 14.09 -15.19
N LEU A 103 -13.48 15.06 -14.96
CA LEU A 103 -13.50 16.08 -13.90
C LEU A 103 -12.14 16.21 -13.20
N ALA A 104 -11.57 17.38 -13.34
CA ALA A 104 -10.40 17.87 -12.61
C ALA A 104 -10.83 18.60 -11.31
N SER A 105 -11.77 18.05 -10.55
CA SER A 105 -12.16 18.62 -9.27
C SER A 105 -12.92 17.57 -8.46
N ASP A 106 -12.35 17.11 -7.40
CA ASP A 106 -12.91 16.79 -6.10
C ASP A 106 -12.02 15.74 -5.45
N GLU A 107 -11.10 16.24 -4.64
CA GLU A 107 -10.37 15.46 -3.67
C GLU A 107 -11.38 14.96 -2.62
N VAL A 108 -11.80 13.71 -2.72
CA VAL A 108 -12.27 13.01 -1.52
C VAL A 108 -11.06 12.86 -0.63
N SER A 109 -11.03 13.64 0.42
CA SER A 109 -9.89 13.65 1.31
C SER A 109 -9.76 12.28 1.97
N LEU A 110 -8.53 11.78 2.03
CA LEU A 110 -8.15 10.60 2.82
C LEU A 110 -8.68 10.70 4.27
N ALA A 111 -8.90 11.92 4.76
CA ALA A 111 -9.47 12.23 6.06
C ALA A 111 -10.91 11.71 6.24
N GLU A 112 -11.72 11.67 5.19
CA GLU A 112 -13.08 11.13 5.28
C GLU A 112 -13.09 9.59 5.29
N ALA A 113 -12.15 8.97 4.57
CA ALA A 113 -11.99 7.52 4.60
C ALA A 113 -11.40 7.03 5.94
N SER A 114 -10.54 7.80 6.60
CA SER A 114 -9.94 7.45 7.89
C SER A 114 -10.91 7.61 9.09
N GLN A 115 -12.04 8.28 8.93
CA GLN A 115 -13.12 8.32 9.93
C GLN A 115 -14.00 7.05 9.92
N LEU A 116 -13.85 6.21 8.92
CA LEU A 116 -14.52 4.92 8.86
C LEU A 116 -13.69 3.93 9.70
N ASP A 117 -14.27 3.47 10.79
CA ASP A 117 -13.72 2.39 11.63
C ASP A 117 -13.77 1.05 10.85
N MET A 118 -12.91 0.94 9.84
CA MET A 118 -12.85 -0.20 8.94
C MET A 118 -11.69 -1.13 9.29
N ALA A 119 -11.95 -2.42 9.27
CA ALA A 119 -10.98 -3.45 9.60
C ALA A 119 -9.70 -3.40 8.74
N MET A 120 -9.77 -2.81 7.53
CA MET A 120 -8.61 -2.67 6.68
C MET A 120 -8.81 -1.61 5.59
N ILE A 121 -8.09 -0.49 5.70
CA ILE A 121 -7.98 0.52 4.64
C ILE A 121 -6.55 0.48 4.11
N ALA A 122 -6.37 0.23 2.83
CA ALA A 122 -5.07 0.32 2.19
C ALA A 122 -5.09 1.45 1.15
N THR A 123 -4.25 2.45 1.36
CA THR A 123 -4.02 3.52 0.40
C THR A 123 -2.81 3.20 -0.44
N LEU A 124 -2.96 3.18 -1.74
CA LEU A 124 -1.90 2.85 -2.67
C LEU A 124 -1.50 4.05 -3.52
N PRO A 125 -0.19 4.37 -3.59
CA PRO A 125 0.31 5.41 -4.46
C PRO A 125 0.16 5.01 -5.94
N SER A 126 -0.10 6.00 -6.76
CA SER A 126 -0.41 5.87 -8.19
C SER A 126 0.77 5.54 -9.10
N ASP A 127 1.97 5.64 -8.58
CA ASP A 127 3.22 5.45 -9.33
C ASP A 127 3.67 3.98 -9.41
N MET A 128 2.81 3.06 -8.95
CA MET A 128 3.07 1.63 -9.04
C MET A 128 2.88 1.12 -10.47
N ALA A 129 3.86 0.37 -10.96
CA ALA A 129 3.69 -0.39 -12.20
C ALA A 129 2.55 -1.42 -12.05
N PRO A 130 1.81 -1.76 -13.11
CA PRO A 130 0.70 -2.71 -13.04
C PRO A 130 1.06 -4.07 -12.42
N ASN A 131 2.26 -4.57 -12.68
CA ASN A 131 2.71 -5.84 -12.12
C ASN A 131 3.00 -5.76 -10.61
N THR A 132 3.54 -4.63 -10.15
CA THR A 132 3.77 -4.36 -8.73
C THR A 132 2.44 -4.24 -7.98
N LEU A 133 1.45 -3.59 -8.60
CA LEU A 133 0.10 -3.48 -8.05
C LEU A 133 -0.57 -4.86 -7.93
N ARG A 134 -0.42 -5.74 -8.93
CA ARG A 134 -0.92 -7.13 -8.86
C ARG A 134 -0.26 -7.94 -7.74
N ALA A 135 1.05 -7.86 -7.60
CA ALA A 135 1.78 -8.52 -6.51
C ALA A 135 1.30 -8.03 -5.14
N TRP A 136 1.10 -6.72 -5.00
CA TRP A 136 0.57 -6.14 -3.77
C TRP A 136 -0.85 -6.64 -3.46
N VAL A 137 -1.74 -6.70 -4.47
CA VAL A 137 -3.13 -7.22 -4.30
C VAL A 137 -3.08 -8.66 -3.81
N LYS A 138 -2.18 -9.48 -4.33
CA LYS A 138 -1.97 -10.86 -3.87
C LYS A 138 -1.65 -10.89 -2.37
N ASP A 139 -0.64 -10.15 -1.96
CA ASP A 139 -0.24 -10.09 -0.55
C ASP A 139 -1.38 -9.58 0.34
N PHE A 140 -2.15 -8.61 -0.16
CA PHE A 140 -3.30 -8.05 0.54
C PHE A 140 -4.47 -9.03 0.69
N VAL A 141 -4.72 -9.87 -0.32
CA VAL A 141 -5.77 -10.91 -0.29
C VAL A 141 -5.42 -12.02 0.68
N ASP A 142 -4.15 -12.42 0.70
CA ASP A 142 -3.64 -13.50 1.55
C ASP A 142 -3.56 -13.10 3.05
N VAL A 143 -3.87 -11.82 3.38
CA VAL A 143 -3.98 -11.40 4.78
C VAL A 143 -5.19 -12.03 5.43
N ASP A 144 -4.96 -12.86 6.44
CA ASP A 144 -6.00 -13.32 7.33
C ASP A 144 -6.51 -12.14 8.18
N PRO A 145 -7.79 -11.75 8.08
CA PRO A 145 -8.33 -10.65 8.89
C PRO A 145 -8.25 -10.92 10.40
N THR A 146 -8.16 -12.18 10.79
CA THR A 146 -8.03 -12.59 12.21
C THR A 146 -6.58 -12.57 12.70
N ALA A 147 -5.60 -12.43 11.80
CA ALA A 147 -4.18 -12.50 12.14
C ALA A 147 -3.63 -11.24 12.84
N GLY A 148 -4.47 -10.24 13.11
CA GLY A 148 -4.04 -9.00 13.76
C GLY A 148 -3.35 -8.01 12.81
N LEU A 149 -2.55 -7.09 13.37
CA LEU A 149 -1.86 -6.05 12.64
C LEU A 149 -0.77 -6.63 11.71
N THR A 150 -0.74 -6.16 10.46
CA THR A 150 0.35 -6.43 9.52
C THR A 150 1.36 -5.27 9.55
N LEU A 151 2.61 -5.57 9.89
CA LEU A 151 3.71 -4.61 9.91
C LEU A 151 4.41 -4.62 8.55
N MET A 152 4.38 -3.49 7.84
CA MET A 152 5.04 -3.33 6.55
C MET A 152 6.29 -2.47 6.66
N PHE A 153 7.44 -3.03 6.31
CA PHE A 153 8.68 -2.27 6.14
C PHE A 153 8.85 -1.87 4.68
N GLN A 154 8.90 -0.56 4.43
CA GLN A 154 9.00 -0.02 3.07
C GLN A 154 10.30 0.76 2.90
N SER A 155 11.17 0.33 1.97
CA SER A 155 12.32 1.15 1.61
C SER A 155 12.00 2.12 0.48
N PHE A 156 12.52 3.36 0.60
CA PHE A 156 12.32 4.39 -0.43
C PHE A 156 13.54 5.29 -0.60
N GLY A 157 13.58 6.02 -1.71
CA GLY A 157 14.55 7.06 -2.00
C GLY A 157 13.94 8.45 -1.86
N PHE A 158 14.55 9.34 -1.05
CA PHE A 158 14.09 10.73 -0.92
C PHE A 158 14.04 11.47 -2.27
N LYS A 159 14.89 11.08 -3.24
CA LYS A 159 14.83 11.61 -4.61
C LYS A 159 13.50 11.35 -5.34
N LEU A 160 12.75 10.34 -4.91
CA LEU A 160 11.47 9.91 -5.49
C LEU A 160 10.28 10.32 -4.62
N GLY A 161 10.52 11.12 -3.59
CA GLY A 161 9.51 11.57 -2.63
C GLY A 161 9.23 10.57 -1.51
N ILE A 162 8.72 11.09 -0.40
CA ILE A 162 8.30 10.30 0.76
C ILE A 162 7.02 9.54 0.39
N PRO A 163 6.89 8.25 0.77
CA PRO A 163 5.64 7.51 0.60
C PRO A 163 4.49 8.16 1.37
N LEU A 164 3.37 8.41 0.71
CA LEU A 164 2.21 9.06 1.34
C LEU A 164 1.43 8.10 2.26
N ASP A 165 1.65 6.80 2.09
CA ASP A 165 1.06 5.71 2.85
C ASP A 165 1.90 5.28 4.06
N ALA A 166 2.94 6.06 4.42
CA ALA A 166 3.80 5.76 5.54
C ALA A 166 3.24 6.34 6.85
N ASP A 167 3.06 5.48 7.87
CA ASP A 167 2.72 5.91 9.23
C ASP A 167 3.94 6.43 9.98
N LEU A 168 5.10 5.80 9.77
CA LEU A 168 6.38 6.16 10.37
C LEU A 168 7.44 6.32 9.28
N VAL A 169 8.24 7.37 9.36
CA VAL A 169 9.31 7.64 8.38
C VAL A 169 10.64 7.82 9.09
N PHE A 170 11.64 7.01 8.76
CA PHE A 170 12.99 7.08 9.28
C PHE A 170 13.99 7.47 8.19
N ASP A 171 14.72 8.56 8.43
CA ASP A 171 15.79 9.02 7.53
C ASP A 171 17.13 8.38 7.92
N VAL A 172 17.66 7.54 7.04
CA VAL A 172 18.95 6.86 7.26
C VAL A 172 20.06 7.38 6.36
N ARG A 173 19.94 8.61 5.84
CA ARG A 173 20.96 9.23 4.99
C ARG A 173 22.25 9.58 5.72
N CYS A 174 22.20 9.72 7.05
CA CYS A 174 23.37 9.96 7.90
C CYS A 174 24.36 8.78 7.94
N LEU A 175 23.91 7.57 7.58
CA LEU A 175 24.76 6.38 7.58
C LEU A 175 25.72 6.36 6.38
N PRO A 176 26.90 5.69 6.50
CA PRO A 176 27.85 5.51 5.39
C PRO A 176 27.17 4.94 4.13
N ASN A 177 27.59 5.44 2.97
CA ASN A 177 26.90 5.19 1.72
C ASN A 177 27.66 4.23 0.80
N PRO A 178 27.19 2.99 0.60
CA PRO A 178 27.83 2.01 -0.29
C PRO A 178 28.00 2.49 -1.75
N HIS A 179 27.24 3.49 -2.16
CA HIS A 179 27.29 4.06 -3.51
C HIS A 179 28.67 4.62 -3.91
N TYR A 180 29.49 5.01 -2.94
CA TYR A 180 30.84 5.53 -3.21
C TYR A 180 31.84 4.43 -3.55
N ASP A 181 31.55 3.17 -3.21
CA ASP A 181 32.34 2.03 -3.64
C ASP A 181 31.86 1.58 -5.04
N PRO A 182 32.76 1.58 -6.06
CA PRO A 182 32.40 1.17 -7.42
C PRO A 182 31.87 -0.25 -7.52
N THR A 183 32.30 -1.15 -6.64
CA THR A 183 31.89 -2.57 -6.64
C THR A 183 30.51 -2.75 -6.02
N LEU A 184 30.14 -1.92 -5.05
CA LEU A 184 28.85 -1.97 -4.36
C LEU A 184 27.76 -1.12 -5.05
N ARG A 185 28.17 -0.12 -5.84
CA ARG A 185 27.26 0.83 -6.50
C ARG A 185 26.15 0.18 -7.34
N PRO A 186 26.41 -0.84 -8.19
CA PRO A 186 25.38 -1.48 -9.01
C PRO A 186 24.45 -2.39 -8.21
N LEU A 187 24.84 -2.81 -7.02
CA LEU A 187 24.13 -3.74 -6.16
C LEU A 187 23.03 -3.05 -5.35
N THR A 188 22.26 -3.83 -4.60
CA THR A 188 21.19 -3.37 -3.71
C THR A 188 21.45 -3.79 -2.27
N GLY A 189 20.69 -3.29 -1.32
CA GLY A 189 20.75 -3.72 0.08
C GLY A 189 20.32 -5.17 0.34
N CYS A 190 19.76 -5.86 -0.66
CA CYS A 190 19.46 -7.30 -0.62
C CYS A 190 20.66 -8.16 -0.98
N ASP A 191 21.68 -7.57 -1.66
CA ASP A 191 22.84 -8.32 -2.12
C ASP A 191 23.88 -8.49 -1.01
N ALA A 192 24.44 -9.70 -0.89
CA ALA A 192 25.34 -10.07 0.20
C ALA A 192 26.52 -9.12 0.40
N PRO A 193 27.24 -8.62 -0.63
CA PRO A 193 28.37 -7.70 -0.44
C PRO A 193 27.95 -6.37 0.22
N VAL A 194 26.78 -5.83 -0.14
CA VAL A 194 26.25 -4.61 0.45
C VAL A 194 25.79 -4.85 1.90
N ALA A 195 25.14 -5.99 2.14
CA ALA A 195 24.70 -6.38 3.48
C ALA A 195 25.90 -6.58 4.41
N GLU A 196 26.96 -7.24 3.95
CA GLU A 196 28.19 -7.42 4.71
C GLU A 196 28.86 -6.08 5.05
N PHE A 197 29.06 -5.22 4.05
CA PHE A 197 29.59 -3.87 4.26
C PHE A 197 28.82 -3.10 5.33
N LEU A 198 27.48 -3.04 5.22
CA LEU A 198 26.63 -2.31 6.16
C LEU A 198 26.60 -2.93 7.55
N SER A 199 26.66 -4.27 7.65
CA SER A 199 26.61 -4.97 8.92
C SER A 199 27.82 -4.72 9.83
N GLN A 200 28.98 -4.41 9.24
CA GLN A 200 30.21 -4.12 9.96
C GLN A 200 30.28 -2.70 10.55
N ILE A 201 29.33 -1.83 10.20
CA ILE A 201 29.31 -0.43 10.63
C ILE A 201 28.49 -0.30 11.91
N PRO A 202 29.11 0.10 13.07
CA PRO A 202 28.41 0.19 14.35
C PRO A 202 27.18 1.10 14.31
N ASP A 203 27.26 2.24 13.59
CA ASP A 203 26.14 3.18 13.48
C ASP A 203 24.93 2.61 12.75
N VAL A 204 25.15 1.72 11.78
CA VAL A 204 24.05 0.99 11.10
C VAL A 204 23.36 0.04 12.07
N GLY A 205 24.15 -0.66 12.90
CA GLY A 205 23.63 -1.52 13.96
C GLY A 205 22.79 -0.74 14.98
N ARG A 206 23.31 0.39 15.44
CA ARG A 206 22.62 1.27 16.40
C ARG A 206 21.33 1.84 15.82
N MET A 207 21.34 2.34 14.58
CA MET A 207 20.15 2.84 13.90
C MET A 207 19.07 1.75 13.76
N ALA A 208 19.45 0.54 13.38
CA ALA A 208 18.52 -0.58 13.29
C ALA A 208 17.87 -0.87 14.65
N GLU A 209 18.66 -0.92 15.74
CA GLU A 209 18.17 -1.17 17.07
C GLU A 209 17.25 -0.06 17.60
N ASP A 210 17.58 1.21 17.33
CA ASP A 210 16.73 2.32 17.75
C ASP A 210 15.36 2.30 17.02
N ILE A 211 15.35 2.00 15.71
CA ILE A 211 14.11 1.84 14.95
C ILE A 211 13.33 0.62 15.46
N ARG A 212 14.00 -0.51 15.67
CA ARG A 212 13.39 -1.74 16.20
C ARG A 212 12.69 -1.47 17.52
N ARG A 213 13.42 -0.87 18.47
CA ARG A 213 12.90 -0.53 19.79
C ARG A 213 11.69 0.40 19.70
N PHE A 214 11.79 1.48 18.90
CA PHE A 214 10.67 2.39 18.69
C PHE A 214 9.43 1.67 18.17
N VAL A 215 9.58 0.86 17.12
CA VAL A 215 8.45 0.12 16.54
C VAL A 215 7.89 -0.91 17.54
N ALA A 216 8.74 -1.65 18.25
CA ALA A 216 8.32 -2.65 19.23
C ALA A 216 7.55 -2.04 20.40
N ASP A 217 8.01 -0.89 20.91
CA ASP A 217 7.40 -0.21 22.06
C ASP A 217 6.00 0.34 21.71
N TRP A 218 5.81 0.81 20.48
CA TRP A 218 4.54 1.41 20.03
C TRP A 218 3.59 0.44 19.34
N LEU A 219 4.08 -0.70 18.86
CA LEU A 219 3.26 -1.70 18.15
C LEU A 219 2.01 -2.14 18.95
N PRO A 220 2.08 -2.39 20.27
CA PRO A 220 0.89 -2.74 21.05
C PRO A 220 -0.18 -1.63 21.09
N SER A 221 0.23 -0.35 20.97
CA SER A 221 -0.70 0.77 20.93
C SER A 221 -1.43 0.83 19.60
N PHE A 222 -0.75 0.58 18.49
CA PHE A 222 -1.38 0.49 17.16
C PHE A 222 -2.33 -0.72 17.04
N VAL A 223 -1.99 -1.83 17.69
CA VAL A 223 -2.89 -3.00 17.77
C VAL A 223 -4.15 -2.67 18.58
N ARG A 224 -4.03 -1.97 19.72
CA ARG A 224 -5.19 -1.55 20.52
C ARG A 224 -6.07 -0.53 19.78
N ASP A 225 -5.48 0.26 18.87
CA ASP A 225 -6.19 1.20 17.99
C ASP A 225 -6.88 0.49 16.79
N ASN A 226 -6.97 -0.84 16.82
CA ASN A 226 -7.56 -1.68 15.78
C ASN A 226 -6.99 -1.45 14.37
N ARG A 227 -5.72 -1.03 14.26
CA ARG A 227 -5.06 -0.90 12.97
C ARG A 227 -4.76 -2.26 12.37
N SER A 228 -5.13 -2.43 11.12
CA SER A 228 -4.80 -3.64 10.37
C SER A 228 -3.43 -3.58 9.71
N TYR A 229 -2.90 -2.36 9.48
CA TYR A 229 -1.58 -2.09 8.90
C TYR A 229 -0.83 -1.03 9.68
N LEU A 230 0.49 -1.22 9.78
CA LEU A 230 1.46 -0.21 10.19
C LEU A 230 2.59 -0.18 9.16
N THR A 231 2.73 0.92 8.44
CA THR A 231 3.76 1.10 7.42
C THR A 231 4.94 1.89 7.98
N VAL A 232 6.07 1.23 8.11
CA VAL A 232 7.35 1.81 8.53
C VAL A 232 8.22 2.05 7.31
N ALA A 233 8.33 3.31 6.88
CA ALA A 233 9.12 3.71 5.73
C ALA A 233 10.54 4.09 6.13
N ILE A 234 11.53 3.49 5.47
CA ILE A 234 12.96 3.76 5.70
C ILE A 234 13.53 4.41 4.44
N GLY A 235 14.05 5.62 4.57
CA GLY A 235 14.50 6.45 3.46
C GLY A 235 16.00 6.65 3.40
N CYS A 236 16.62 6.36 2.24
CA CYS A 236 17.96 6.85 1.92
C CYS A 236 17.92 7.69 0.64
N THR A 237 19.05 8.20 0.15
CA THR A 237 19.07 9.12 -0.99
C THR A 237 18.41 8.54 -2.23
N GLY A 238 18.80 7.34 -2.67
CA GLY A 238 18.29 6.69 -3.88
C GLY A 238 17.41 5.48 -3.65
N GLY A 239 17.18 5.07 -2.39
CA GLY A 239 16.33 3.91 -2.06
C GLY A 239 16.87 2.56 -2.53
N GLN A 240 18.21 2.41 -2.67
CA GLN A 240 18.83 1.23 -3.26
C GLN A 240 19.63 0.38 -2.26
N HIS A 241 20.40 1.00 -1.35
CA HIS A 241 21.33 0.29 -0.47
C HIS A 241 20.87 0.31 0.99
N ARG A 242 21.15 1.41 1.72
CA ARG A 242 20.95 1.54 3.19
C ARG A 242 19.51 1.26 3.63
N SER A 243 18.55 1.91 2.98
CA SER A 243 17.13 1.74 3.30
C SER A 243 16.62 0.33 3.03
N VAL A 244 17.08 -0.29 1.93
CA VAL A 244 16.74 -1.67 1.56
C VAL A 244 17.29 -2.65 2.59
N TYR A 245 18.57 -2.53 2.92
CA TYR A 245 19.22 -3.37 3.94
C TYR A 245 18.51 -3.29 5.30
N LEU A 246 18.22 -2.06 5.76
CA LEU A 246 17.57 -1.87 7.06
C LEU A 246 16.12 -2.37 7.06
N ALA A 247 15.37 -2.19 5.97
CA ALA A 247 14.02 -2.72 5.84
C ALA A 247 14.01 -4.27 5.93
N GLU A 248 14.92 -4.93 5.23
CA GLU A 248 15.08 -6.38 5.29
C GLU A 248 15.54 -6.89 6.66
N ARG A 249 16.47 -6.18 7.29
CA ARG A 249 16.96 -6.53 8.63
C ARG A 249 15.84 -6.43 9.66
N LEU A 250 15.15 -5.29 9.72
CA LEU A 250 14.05 -5.07 10.65
C LEU A 250 12.91 -6.06 10.42
N ALA A 251 12.55 -6.31 9.18
CA ALA A 251 11.53 -7.30 8.86
C ALA A 251 11.85 -8.69 9.43
N ARG A 252 13.10 -9.12 9.34
CA ARG A 252 13.53 -10.41 9.91
C ARG A 252 13.38 -10.46 11.43
N GLU A 253 13.63 -9.35 12.13
CA GLU A 253 13.55 -9.26 13.59
C GLU A 253 12.11 -9.32 14.12
N PHE A 254 11.13 -8.87 13.33
CA PHE A 254 9.71 -8.92 13.70
C PHE A 254 8.96 -10.17 13.20
N ARG A 255 9.57 -10.96 12.30
CA ARG A 255 8.98 -12.24 11.85
C ARG A 255 8.75 -13.18 13.03
N GLY A 256 7.56 -13.77 13.08
CA GLY A 256 7.15 -14.66 14.17
C GLY A 256 6.47 -13.96 15.36
N GLN A 257 6.51 -12.62 15.42
CA GLN A 257 5.76 -11.83 16.40
C GLN A 257 4.46 -11.27 15.82
N VAL A 258 4.55 -10.78 14.58
CA VAL A 258 3.43 -10.25 13.81
C VAL A 258 3.59 -10.66 12.34
N ARG A 259 2.54 -10.52 11.56
CA ARG A 259 2.67 -10.64 10.10
C ARG A 259 3.52 -9.48 9.56
N VAL A 260 4.59 -9.81 8.82
CA VAL A 260 5.52 -8.82 8.27
C VAL A 260 5.54 -8.88 6.76
N LEU A 261 5.38 -7.72 6.13
CA LEU A 261 5.60 -7.50 4.70
C LEU A 261 6.80 -6.60 4.47
N VAL A 262 7.51 -6.80 3.36
CA VAL A 262 8.63 -5.94 2.93
C VAL A 262 8.38 -5.45 1.52
N ARG A 263 8.69 -4.18 1.29
CA ARG A 263 8.55 -3.54 -0.02
C ARG A 263 9.71 -2.62 -0.33
N HIS A 264 10.19 -2.66 -1.58
CA HIS A 264 11.30 -1.83 -2.05
C HIS A 264 10.87 -0.93 -3.21
N ARG A 265 10.24 0.21 -2.88
CA ARG A 265 9.62 1.12 -3.85
C ARG A 265 10.58 1.53 -4.99
N SER A 266 11.82 1.89 -4.67
CA SER A 266 12.78 2.38 -5.68
C SER A 266 13.36 1.26 -6.56
N ILE A 267 13.46 0.03 -6.05
CA ILE A 267 13.94 -1.13 -6.84
C ILE A 267 12.85 -1.58 -7.80
N GLU A 268 11.61 -1.62 -7.34
CA GLU A 268 10.45 -2.04 -8.12
C GLU A 268 10.20 -1.09 -9.30
N GLN A 269 10.33 0.23 -9.09
CA GLN A 269 10.19 1.22 -10.16
C GLN A 269 11.24 1.05 -11.27
N ARG A 270 12.48 0.69 -10.93
CA ARG A 270 13.54 0.44 -11.92
C ARG A 270 13.30 -0.81 -12.75
N LYS A 271 12.70 -1.85 -12.17
CA LYS A 271 12.36 -3.10 -12.90
C LYS A 271 11.16 -2.95 -13.83
N GLY A 272 10.29 -2.00 -13.56
CA GLY A 272 9.09 -1.72 -14.37
C GLY A 272 9.28 -0.69 -15.49
N GLY A 273 10.44 -0.04 -15.58
CA GLY A 273 10.78 0.97 -16.58
C GLY A 273 11.86 0.52 -17.60
N ALA A 274 12.20 -0.77 -17.65
CA ALA A 274 13.15 -1.35 -18.62
C ALA A 274 12.39 -2.12 -19.70
#